data_7f768aabac936d491476046f41e7c056
#
_entry.id   7f768aabac936d491476046f41e7c056
#
_cell.length_a   1.000
_cell.length_b   1.000
_cell.length_c   1.000
_cell.angle_alpha   90.00
_cell.angle_beta   90.00
_cell.angle_gamma   90.00
#
_symmetry.space_group_name_H-M   'P 1'
#
loop_
_entity.id
_entity.type
_entity.pdbx_description
1 polymer ?
#
loop_
_entity_poly.entity_id
_entity_poly.type
_entity_poly.pdbx_seq_one_letter_code
_entity_poly.pdbx_strand_id
1 'polypeptide(L)'
;MNAKKCALKATLIRSVALLALAIPPLFACAATAQLPGKGVDITPIFPTIAEERFRGEIAMAGLKELGYDVQTPKETDYPAMLLALSYGDADFTVHVWENLHASFYEKAGGDDTLVKTGNIMPGVLQGYMIDKKTADAYHITSIEDLKKPEIAKLFDSNGDGKADMTGCNPGWGCEVLVEHHMKAYGLEKTVMDNRGSYFALMADTIARYEQGKPILYFTWVPQWISSVLVEGKDVVWLSVPRTDLPSGKNDVNTLYQGKNLGFPVDTVRAVLNKEFAEKIRRP
;
A
#
# COMPACT_ATOMS: atom_id res chain seq x y z
N MET A 1 88.63 31.10 -48.40
CA MET A 1 88.49 30.80 -49.89
C MET A 1 87.01 30.81 -50.16
N ASN A 2 86.57 31.72 -51.00
CA ASN A 2 85.33 31.84 -51.78
C ASN A 2 83.98 31.74 -51.01
N ALA A 3 83.31 32.84 -50.82
CA ALA A 3 82.68 33.80 -51.73
C ALA A 3 81.58 33.19 -52.61
N LYS A 4 80.46 33.78 -52.50
CA LYS A 4 79.48 34.19 -53.47
C LYS A 4 78.08 33.73 -53.17
N LYS A 5 77.26 34.72 -52.86
CA LYS A 5 76.18 35.22 -53.75
C LYS A 5 74.91 34.45 -53.60
N CYS A 6 73.74 34.91 -53.44
CA CYS A 6 72.97 36.06 -53.92
C CYS A 6 71.70 36.15 -53.11
N ALA A 7 71.31 37.19 -52.58
CA ALA A 7 70.42 38.26 -52.97
C ALA A 7 69.11 37.86 -53.67
N LEU A 8 68.08 38.49 -53.20
CA LEU A 8 66.71 38.70 -53.77
C LEU A 8 65.69 37.61 -53.36
N LYS A 9 64.63 37.88 -52.73
CA LYS A 9 63.69 38.98 -52.94
C LYS A 9 62.89 39.25 -51.70
N ALA A 10 62.80 40.43 -51.34
CA ALA A 10 61.78 41.01 -50.51
C ALA A 10 60.43 40.93 -51.23
N THR A 11 59.39 41.04 -50.45
CA THR A 11 58.02 41.42 -50.75
C THR A 11 57.01 40.28 -50.71
N LEU A 12 56.33 40.14 -49.64
CA LEU A 12 54.90 40.42 -49.46
C LEU A 12 54.48 39.98 -48.09
N ILE A 13 54.70 40.82 -47.10
CA ILE A 13 53.93 40.76 -45.89
C ILE A 13 52.62 41.49 -46.17
N ARG A 14 51.62 40.77 -46.55
CA ARG A 14 50.26 41.28 -46.56
C ARG A 14 49.51 40.68 -45.38
N SER A 15 49.33 41.52 -44.42
CA SER A 15 48.17 41.71 -43.56
C SER A 15 47.17 40.56 -43.57
N VAL A 16 47.34 39.58 -42.72
CA VAL A 16 46.22 38.78 -42.22
C VAL A 16 45.63 39.57 -41.07
N ALA A 17 44.59 40.33 -41.37
CA ALA A 17 43.71 40.91 -40.38
C ALA A 17 43.09 39.77 -39.56
N LEU A 18 43.50 39.65 -38.30
CA LEU A 18 42.80 38.83 -37.34
C LEU A 18 41.40 39.46 -37.14
N LEU A 19 40.42 38.90 -37.83
CA LEU A 19 39.03 39.05 -37.47
C LEU A 19 38.84 38.23 -36.20
N ALA A 20 39.07 38.85 -35.04
CA ALA A 20 38.63 38.32 -33.79
C ALA A 20 37.12 38.36 -33.81
N LEU A 21 36.48 37.25 -34.23
CA LEU A 21 35.04 37.00 -33.97
C LEU A 21 34.89 37.05 -32.44
N ALA A 22 34.40 38.15 -31.92
CA ALA A 22 33.86 38.23 -30.58
C ALA A 22 32.61 37.37 -30.53
N ILE A 23 32.78 36.09 -30.20
CA ILE A 23 31.68 35.23 -29.82
C ILE A 23 31.25 35.76 -28.44
N PRO A 24 30.06 36.38 -28.32
CA PRO A 24 29.58 36.73 -26.99
C PRO A 24 29.51 35.42 -26.18
N PRO A 25 29.95 35.39 -24.92
CA PRO A 25 29.73 34.24 -24.08
C PRO A 25 28.23 34.08 -23.98
N LEU A 26 27.68 33.03 -24.62
CA LEU A 26 26.37 32.52 -24.30
C LEU A 26 26.49 32.08 -22.81
N PHE A 27 26.21 32.98 -21.90
CA PHE A 27 25.77 32.62 -20.58
C PHE A 27 24.48 31.84 -20.79
N ALA A 28 24.61 30.53 -20.98
CA ALA A 28 23.50 29.60 -20.75
C ALA A 28 23.11 29.85 -19.30
N CYS A 29 22.12 30.71 -19.09
CA CYS A 29 21.39 30.79 -17.85
C CYS A 29 20.80 29.39 -17.71
N ALA A 30 21.52 28.48 -17.08
CA ALA A 30 20.93 27.26 -16.54
C ALA A 30 19.91 27.77 -15.55
N ALA A 31 18.65 27.93 -16.02
CA ALA A 31 17.53 28.09 -15.13
C ALA A 31 17.56 26.83 -14.26
N THR A 32 18.07 26.97 -13.04
CA THR A 32 17.93 25.93 -12.03
C THR A 32 16.43 25.75 -11.88
N ALA A 33 15.91 24.66 -12.46
CA ALA A 33 14.50 24.32 -12.33
C ALA A 33 14.20 24.33 -10.83
N GLN A 34 13.34 25.25 -10.42
CA GLN A 34 12.95 25.36 -9.02
C GLN A 34 12.24 24.05 -8.66
N LEU A 35 12.67 23.41 -7.59
CA LEU A 35 12.03 22.19 -7.11
C LEU A 35 10.54 22.47 -6.85
N PRO A 36 9.64 21.57 -7.28
CA PRO A 36 8.19 21.82 -7.26
C PRO A 36 7.64 22.03 -5.84
N GLY A 37 8.29 21.46 -4.82
CA GLY A 37 7.90 21.59 -3.43
C GLY A 37 8.51 22.77 -2.68
N LYS A 38 9.34 23.61 -3.31
CA LYS A 38 10.06 24.67 -2.61
C LYS A 38 9.12 25.69 -1.95
N GLY A 39 9.21 25.78 -0.61
CA GLY A 39 8.37 26.67 0.20
C GLY A 39 6.96 26.15 0.44
N VAL A 40 6.73 24.86 0.23
CA VAL A 40 5.45 24.19 0.50
C VAL A 40 5.64 23.22 1.67
N ASP A 41 4.99 23.54 2.79
CA ASP A 41 4.84 22.61 3.91
C ASP A 41 3.84 21.53 3.55
N ILE A 42 4.12 20.28 3.98
CA ILE A 42 3.21 19.14 3.78
C ILE A 42 3.18 18.26 5.01
N THR A 43 2.00 18.02 5.56
CA THR A 43 1.76 17.21 6.76
C THR A 43 1.19 15.85 6.38
N PRO A 44 1.98 14.77 6.49
CA PRO A 44 1.50 13.42 6.26
C PRO A 44 0.67 12.90 7.42
N ILE A 45 -0.21 11.91 7.15
CA ILE A 45 -0.93 11.15 8.17
C ILE A 45 -0.94 9.67 7.81
N PHE A 46 -0.62 8.80 8.76
CA PHE A 46 -0.40 7.37 8.56
C PHE A 46 -1.20 6.53 9.56
N PRO A 47 -1.54 5.29 9.20
CA PRO A 47 -2.02 4.32 10.16
C PRO A 47 -0.89 3.79 11.05
N THR A 48 -1.24 3.24 12.22
CA THR A 48 -0.29 2.74 13.23
C THR A 48 0.23 1.34 12.91
N ILE A 49 0.54 1.04 11.63
CA ILE A 49 1.00 -0.26 11.15
C ILE A 49 2.43 -0.11 10.62
N ALA A 50 3.36 -0.94 11.13
CA ALA A 50 4.79 -0.81 10.86
C ALA A 50 5.15 -0.88 9.37
N GLU A 51 4.55 -1.81 8.60
CA GLU A 51 4.79 -1.92 7.16
C GLU A 51 4.27 -0.71 6.39
N GLU A 52 3.17 -0.16 6.83
CA GLU A 52 2.60 1.04 6.23
C GLU A 52 3.43 2.27 6.57
N ARG A 53 4.01 2.31 7.78
CA ARG A 53 4.98 3.33 8.15
C ARG A 53 6.18 3.35 7.19
N PHE A 54 6.74 2.19 6.86
CA PHE A 54 7.86 2.09 5.91
C PHE A 54 7.50 2.66 4.54
N ARG A 55 6.31 2.36 4.02
CA ARG A 55 5.81 2.93 2.76
C ARG A 55 5.67 4.46 2.84
N GLY A 56 5.17 4.96 3.95
CA GLY A 56 5.06 6.39 4.23
C GLY A 56 6.42 7.09 4.24
N GLU A 57 7.42 6.50 4.89
CA GLU A 57 8.79 7.03 4.93
C GLU A 57 9.42 7.15 3.53
N ILE A 58 9.18 6.16 2.65
CA ILE A 58 9.62 6.23 1.24
C ILE A 58 8.96 7.41 0.53
N ALA A 59 7.65 7.58 0.71
CA ALA A 59 6.92 8.70 0.09
C ALA A 59 7.44 10.05 0.61
N MET A 60 7.66 10.18 1.92
CA MET A 60 8.22 11.39 2.53
C MET A 60 9.63 11.69 2.01
N ALA A 61 10.48 10.67 1.87
CA ALA A 61 11.83 10.85 1.31
C ALA A 61 11.75 11.42 -0.12
N GLY A 62 10.90 10.86 -0.98
CA GLY A 62 10.69 11.37 -2.33
C GLY A 62 10.16 12.80 -2.37
N LEU A 63 9.25 13.16 -1.46
CA LEU A 63 8.75 14.54 -1.36
C LEU A 63 9.83 15.53 -0.91
N LYS A 64 10.69 15.14 0.04
CA LYS A 64 11.84 15.96 0.47
C LYS A 64 12.81 16.21 -0.69
N GLU A 65 13.11 15.19 -1.49
CA GLU A 65 13.94 15.35 -2.71
C GLU A 65 13.31 16.30 -3.74
N LEU A 66 11.98 16.38 -3.78
CA LEU A 66 11.25 17.33 -4.60
C LEU A 66 11.15 18.73 -3.97
N GLY A 67 11.75 18.95 -2.79
CA GLY A 67 11.86 20.25 -2.13
C GLY A 67 10.70 20.62 -1.22
N TYR A 68 9.79 19.71 -0.91
CA TYR A 68 8.75 19.92 0.10
C TYR A 68 9.33 19.96 1.52
N ASP A 69 8.79 20.82 2.37
CA ASP A 69 9.04 20.78 3.82
C ASP A 69 8.06 19.78 4.46
N VAL A 70 8.52 18.52 4.57
CA VAL A 70 7.70 17.41 5.05
C VAL A 70 7.74 17.38 6.58
N GLN A 71 6.60 17.66 7.18
CA GLN A 71 6.39 17.69 8.61
C GLN A 71 6.39 16.28 9.22
N THR A 72 6.48 16.21 10.55
CA THR A 72 6.34 14.95 11.28
C THR A 72 4.95 14.34 11.02
N PRO A 73 4.85 13.06 10.63
CA PRO A 73 3.57 12.46 10.34
C PRO A 73 2.69 12.36 11.58
N LYS A 74 1.40 12.62 11.41
CA LYS A 74 0.39 12.26 12.39
C LYS A 74 0.06 10.78 12.27
N GLU A 75 -0.40 10.15 13.35
CA GLU A 75 -0.75 8.73 13.37
C GLU A 75 -2.15 8.54 13.97
N THR A 76 -2.98 7.75 13.29
CA THR A 76 -4.33 7.38 13.76
C THR A 76 -4.90 6.24 12.92
N ASP A 77 -6.09 5.74 13.26
CA ASP A 77 -6.79 4.71 12.48
C ASP A 77 -7.44 5.26 11.21
N TYR A 78 -7.74 4.38 10.25
CA TYR A 78 -8.20 4.75 8.92
C TYR A 78 -9.44 5.67 8.86
N PRO A 79 -10.52 5.47 9.64
CA PRO A 79 -11.64 6.40 9.61
C PRO A 79 -11.27 7.81 10.05
N ALA A 80 -10.51 7.94 11.16
CA ALA A 80 -10.03 9.22 11.66
C ALA A 80 -9.00 9.87 10.75
N MET A 81 -8.14 9.06 10.09
CA MET A 81 -7.18 9.52 9.09
C MET A 81 -7.86 10.21 7.91
N LEU A 82 -8.90 9.59 7.35
CA LEU A 82 -9.63 10.18 6.22
C LEU A 82 -10.42 11.42 6.61
N LEU A 83 -10.98 11.45 7.83
CA LEU A 83 -11.62 12.66 8.37
C LEU A 83 -10.62 13.80 8.58
N ALA A 84 -9.44 13.52 9.14
CA ALA A 84 -8.39 14.53 9.33
C ALA A 84 -7.92 15.12 7.98
N LEU A 85 -7.78 14.28 6.94
CA LEU A 85 -7.52 14.75 5.58
C LEU A 85 -8.66 15.61 5.05
N SER A 86 -9.91 15.20 5.23
CA SER A 86 -11.09 15.93 4.78
C SER A 86 -11.18 17.32 5.40
N TYR A 87 -10.81 17.48 6.68
CA TYR A 87 -10.81 18.77 7.38
C TYR A 87 -9.55 19.61 7.18
N GLY A 88 -8.54 19.10 6.47
CA GLY A 88 -7.27 19.79 6.27
C GLY A 88 -6.34 19.77 7.49
N ASP A 89 -6.59 18.90 8.46
CA ASP A 89 -5.68 18.67 9.58
C ASP A 89 -4.39 17.96 9.17
N ALA A 90 -4.41 17.31 8.03
CA ALA A 90 -3.27 16.71 7.33
C ALA A 90 -3.48 16.84 5.82
N ASP A 91 -2.39 16.74 5.04
CA ASP A 91 -2.41 17.03 3.62
C ASP A 91 -2.49 15.76 2.77
N PHE A 92 -1.83 14.68 3.19
CA PHE A 92 -1.83 13.44 2.40
C PHE A 92 -1.58 12.17 3.21
N THR A 93 -1.98 11.05 2.61
CA THR A 93 -1.61 9.70 3.00
C THR A 93 -1.32 8.84 1.76
N VAL A 94 -0.58 7.73 1.92
CA VAL A 94 -0.30 6.74 0.86
C VAL A 94 -0.79 5.34 1.24
N HIS A 95 -1.86 5.27 2.05
CA HIS A 95 -2.25 4.05 2.76
C HIS A 95 -3.70 3.61 2.53
N VAL A 96 -4.43 4.25 1.60
CA VAL A 96 -5.85 3.95 1.40
C VAL A 96 -6.00 2.79 0.43
N TRP A 97 -6.55 1.70 0.89
CA TRP A 97 -7.00 0.59 0.07
C TRP A 97 -8.32 1.00 -0.59
N GLU A 98 -8.34 1.10 -1.90
CA GLU A 98 -9.38 1.79 -2.65
C GLU A 98 -10.78 1.22 -2.40
N ASN A 99 -10.91 -0.10 -2.45
CA ASN A 99 -12.19 -0.78 -2.25
C ASN A 99 -12.49 -1.05 -0.78
N LEU A 100 -11.48 -1.48 -0.01
CA LEU A 100 -11.65 -1.79 1.41
C LEU A 100 -12.08 -0.56 2.22
N HIS A 101 -11.48 0.59 1.96
CA HIS A 101 -11.77 1.83 2.68
C HIS A 101 -12.80 2.72 1.98
N ALA A 102 -13.49 2.23 0.95
CA ALA A 102 -14.45 3.02 0.17
C ALA A 102 -15.52 3.67 1.07
N SER A 103 -16.06 2.93 2.05
CA SER A 103 -17.08 3.47 2.95
C SER A 103 -16.55 4.55 3.89
N PHE A 104 -15.27 4.48 4.28
CA PHE A 104 -14.64 5.52 5.10
C PHE A 104 -14.35 6.77 4.27
N TYR A 105 -13.91 6.57 3.02
CA TYR A 105 -13.69 7.65 2.07
C TYR A 105 -14.98 8.45 1.80
N GLU A 106 -16.07 7.76 1.51
CA GLU A 106 -17.38 8.39 1.29
C GLU A 106 -17.88 9.14 2.54
N LYS A 107 -17.75 8.55 3.73
CA LYS A 107 -18.13 9.19 4.99
C LYS A 107 -17.29 10.42 5.32
N ALA A 108 -16.07 10.49 4.82
CA ALA A 108 -15.18 11.65 4.96
C ALA A 108 -15.47 12.76 3.92
N GLY A 109 -16.51 12.62 3.11
CA GLY A 109 -16.90 13.58 2.09
C GLY A 109 -16.53 13.20 0.66
N GLY A 110 -15.86 12.04 0.46
CA GLY A 110 -15.55 11.52 -0.86
C GLY A 110 -14.77 12.51 -1.73
N ASP A 111 -15.08 12.54 -3.03
CA ASP A 111 -14.43 13.43 -4.01
C ASP A 111 -14.76 14.93 -3.82
N ASP A 112 -15.66 15.26 -2.90
CA ASP A 112 -15.95 16.66 -2.57
C ASP A 112 -14.84 17.28 -1.71
N THR A 113 -14.21 16.51 -0.85
CA THR A 113 -13.19 16.96 0.11
C THR A 113 -11.82 16.31 -0.09
N LEU A 114 -11.75 15.19 -0.79
CA LEU A 114 -10.56 14.38 -0.96
C LEU A 114 -10.24 14.15 -2.43
N VAL A 115 -8.97 13.84 -2.72
CA VAL A 115 -8.51 13.45 -4.06
C VAL A 115 -7.75 12.14 -3.96
N LYS A 116 -8.24 11.09 -4.62
CA LYS A 116 -7.49 9.84 -4.81
C LYS A 116 -6.55 9.98 -6.00
N THR A 117 -5.30 9.57 -5.83
CA THR A 117 -4.30 9.62 -6.90
C THR A 117 -3.27 8.50 -6.76
N GLY A 118 -2.48 8.30 -7.81
CA GLY A 118 -1.40 7.32 -7.84
C GLY A 118 -1.86 5.87 -7.61
N ASN A 119 -1.15 4.93 -8.17
CA ASN A 119 -1.25 3.51 -7.85
C ASN A 119 -0.01 3.16 -7.03
N ILE A 120 -0.09 3.31 -5.70
CA ILE A 120 1.05 3.10 -4.81
C ILE A 120 1.42 1.62 -4.79
N MET A 121 0.42 0.75 -4.66
CA MET A 121 0.62 -0.70 -4.66
C MET A 121 -0.63 -1.39 -5.22
N PRO A 122 -0.62 -1.78 -6.50
CA PRO A 122 -1.72 -2.52 -7.11
C PRO A 122 -1.64 -4.01 -6.80
N GLY A 123 -2.77 -4.70 -6.86
CA GLY A 123 -2.86 -6.15 -6.75
C GLY A 123 -2.65 -6.68 -5.34
N VAL A 124 -2.94 -5.87 -4.32
CA VAL A 124 -2.91 -6.31 -2.92
C VAL A 124 -4.11 -7.22 -2.63
N LEU A 125 -3.88 -8.24 -1.81
CA LEU A 125 -4.84 -9.30 -1.54
C LEU A 125 -5.23 -9.33 -0.06
N GLN A 126 -6.43 -9.84 0.20
CA GLN A 126 -6.92 -10.16 1.54
C GLN A 126 -7.73 -11.45 1.50
N GLY A 127 -7.83 -12.12 2.63
CA GLY A 127 -8.64 -13.33 2.73
C GLY A 127 -8.37 -14.14 3.99
N TYR A 128 -8.85 -15.36 3.97
CA TYR A 128 -8.71 -16.31 5.06
C TYR A 128 -7.69 -17.37 4.69
N MET A 129 -6.83 -17.72 5.64
CA MET A 129 -5.84 -18.78 5.48
C MET A 129 -5.92 -19.80 6.61
N ILE A 130 -5.56 -21.04 6.28
CA ILE A 130 -5.32 -22.12 7.24
C ILE A 130 -3.97 -22.77 6.97
N ASP A 131 -3.43 -23.52 7.94
CA ASP A 131 -2.25 -24.32 7.70
C ASP A 131 -2.50 -25.40 6.64
N LYS A 132 -1.51 -25.57 5.77
CA LYS A 132 -1.58 -26.49 4.63
C LYS A 132 -1.74 -27.95 5.09
N LYS A 133 -1.08 -28.33 6.19
CA LYS A 133 -1.15 -29.68 6.72
C LYS A 133 -2.60 -30.10 7.06
N THR A 134 -3.33 -29.23 7.73
CA THR A 134 -4.74 -29.46 8.08
C THR A 134 -5.63 -29.38 6.82
N ALA A 135 -5.37 -28.42 5.93
CA ALA A 135 -6.09 -28.32 4.66
C ALA A 135 -6.00 -29.61 3.85
N ASP A 136 -4.80 -30.15 3.69
CA ASP A 136 -4.57 -31.39 2.92
C ASP A 136 -5.18 -32.62 3.60
N ALA A 137 -5.02 -32.74 4.93
CA ALA A 137 -5.49 -33.89 5.68
C ALA A 137 -7.03 -34.03 5.71
N TYR A 138 -7.74 -32.92 5.73
CA TYR A 138 -9.18 -32.87 5.84
C TYR A 138 -9.88 -32.36 4.57
N HIS A 139 -9.12 -32.13 3.48
CA HIS A 139 -9.61 -31.62 2.21
C HIS A 139 -10.40 -30.31 2.31
N ILE A 140 -9.90 -29.38 3.16
CA ILE A 140 -10.53 -28.08 3.40
C ILE A 140 -10.04 -27.12 2.32
N THR A 141 -10.99 -26.57 1.55
CA THR A 141 -10.68 -25.66 0.44
C THR A 141 -11.48 -24.35 0.49
N SER A 142 -12.53 -24.34 1.28
CA SER A 142 -13.45 -23.20 1.39
C SER A 142 -13.74 -22.87 2.84
N ILE A 143 -14.02 -21.60 3.11
CA ILE A 143 -14.50 -21.17 4.43
C ILE A 143 -15.84 -21.84 4.80
N GLU A 144 -16.61 -22.30 3.80
CA GLU A 144 -17.84 -23.05 4.03
C GLU A 144 -17.62 -24.41 4.70
N ASP A 145 -16.45 -25.01 4.55
CA ASP A 145 -16.10 -26.26 5.21
C ASP A 145 -16.14 -26.11 6.74
N LEU A 146 -15.89 -24.90 7.25
CA LEU A 146 -15.98 -24.57 8.67
C LEU A 146 -17.41 -24.60 9.24
N LYS A 147 -18.45 -24.73 8.40
CA LYS A 147 -19.83 -24.96 8.85
C LYS A 147 -20.02 -26.35 9.47
N LYS A 148 -19.15 -27.29 9.11
CA LYS A 148 -19.15 -28.65 9.66
C LYS A 148 -18.52 -28.63 11.05
N PRO A 149 -19.25 -29.01 12.11
CA PRO A 149 -18.73 -28.95 13.48
C PRO A 149 -17.44 -29.74 13.68
N GLU A 150 -17.28 -30.87 12.99
CA GLU A 150 -16.07 -31.69 13.05
C GLU A 150 -14.85 -30.99 12.45
N ILE A 151 -15.03 -30.11 11.46
CA ILE A 151 -13.96 -29.29 10.86
C ILE A 151 -13.68 -28.08 11.74
N ALA A 152 -14.71 -27.36 12.18
CA ALA A 152 -14.56 -26.21 13.06
C ALA A 152 -13.77 -26.57 14.32
N LYS A 153 -14.06 -27.73 14.93
CA LYS A 153 -13.40 -28.23 16.12
C LYS A 153 -11.87 -28.43 15.96
N LEU A 154 -11.35 -28.60 14.74
CA LEU A 154 -9.90 -28.70 14.52
C LEU A 154 -9.17 -27.39 14.90
N PHE A 155 -9.86 -26.27 14.72
CA PHE A 155 -9.33 -24.93 14.98
C PHE A 155 -9.80 -24.36 16.33
N ASP A 156 -10.58 -25.12 17.11
CA ASP A 156 -11.03 -24.75 18.45
C ASP A 156 -9.84 -24.81 19.43
N SER A 157 -9.42 -23.68 19.93
CA SER A 157 -8.27 -23.55 20.83
C SER A 157 -8.66 -23.41 22.30
N ASN A 158 -9.92 -23.06 22.55
CA ASN A 158 -10.41 -22.74 23.90
C ASN A 158 -11.42 -23.78 24.42
N GLY A 159 -11.92 -24.69 23.57
CA GLY A 159 -12.84 -25.78 23.91
C GLY A 159 -14.31 -25.39 23.89
N ASP A 160 -14.69 -24.29 23.24
CA ASP A 160 -16.07 -23.82 23.14
C ASP A 160 -16.85 -24.43 21.96
N GLY A 161 -16.19 -25.23 21.14
CA GLY A 161 -16.77 -25.92 19.98
C GLY A 161 -16.78 -25.12 18.70
N LYS A 162 -16.20 -23.93 18.66
CA LYS A 162 -16.06 -23.10 17.48
C LYS A 162 -14.61 -23.04 17.00
N ALA A 163 -14.43 -22.82 15.71
CA ALA A 163 -13.14 -22.50 15.14
C ALA A 163 -12.69 -21.09 15.58
N ASP A 164 -11.56 -20.99 16.22
CA ASP A 164 -10.94 -19.71 16.60
C ASP A 164 -10.21 -19.11 15.41
N MET A 165 -10.78 -18.08 14.80
CA MET A 165 -10.15 -17.33 13.72
C MET A 165 -9.46 -16.10 14.28
N THR A 166 -8.17 -15.92 14.01
CA THR A 166 -7.52 -14.63 14.23
C THR A 166 -8.06 -13.63 13.25
N GLY A 167 -8.82 -12.66 13.74
CA GLY A 167 -9.53 -11.65 12.97
C GLY A 167 -8.80 -10.31 12.93
N CYS A 168 -9.52 -9.30 12.48
CA CYS A 168 -9.02 -7.95 12.28
C CYS A 168 -8.94 -7.12 13.56
N ASN A 169 -8.09 -6.07 13.55
CA ASN A 169 -8.19 -5.01 14.55
C ASN A 169 -9.57 -4.32 14.46
N PRO A 170 -10.19 -4.01 15.61
CA PRO A 170 -11.33 -3.10 15.63
C PRO A 170 -10.98 -1.76 14.96
N GLY A 171 -11.90 -1.25 14.14
CA GLY A 171 -11.73 0.01 13.41
C GLY A 171 -11.03 -0.12 12.05
N TRP A 172 -10.46 -1.27 11.70
CA TRP A 172 -9.92 -1.50 10.36
C TRP A 172 -11.04 -1.85 9.35
N GLY A 173 -10.81 -1.54 8.06
CA GLY A 173 -11.79 -1.84 7.01
C GLY A 173 -12.15 -3.32 6.90
N CYS A 174 -11.21 -4.20 7.19
CA CYS A 174 -11.43 -5.66 7.17
C CYS A 174 -12.38 -6.14 8.27
N GLU A 175 -12.47 -5.45 9.41
CA GLU A 175 -13.43 -5.81 10.47
C GLU A 175 -14.87 -5.84 9.94
N VAL A 176 -15.25 -4.77 9.23
CA VAL A 176 -16.59 -4.64 8.64
C VAL A 176 -16.86 -5.76 7.63
N LEU A 177 -15.86 -6.09 6.81
CA LEU A 177 -16.01 -7.11 5.77
C LEU A 177 -16.02 -8.53 6.36
N VAL A 178 -15.16 -8.83 7.33
CA VAL A 178 -15.15 -10.14 8.02
C VAL A 178 -16.46 -10.36 8.77
N GLU A 179 -16.97 -9.37 9.51
CA GLU A 179 -18.25 -9.47 10.18
C GLU A 179 -19.41 -9.73 9.21
N HIS A 180 -19.39 -9.03 8.07
CA HIS A 180 -20.36 -9.26 7.01
C HIS A 180 -20.28 -10.71 6.48
N HIS A 181 -19.08 -11.21 6.19
CA HIS A 181 -18.87 -12.58 5.72
C HIS A 181 -19.32 -13.63 6.72
N MET A 182 -19.08 -13.44 8.03
CA MET A 182 -19.55 -14.38 9.06
C MET A 182 -21.06 -14.58 8.99
N LYS A 183 -21.81 -13.48 8.79
CA LYS A 183 -23.27 -13.49 8.62
C LYS A 183 -23.71 -14.04 7.27
N ALA A 184 -23.17 -13.47 6.18
CA ALA A 184 -23.57 -13.77 4.81
C ALA A 184 -23.29 -15.23 4.42
N TYR A 185 -22.25 -15.83 4.97
CA TYR A 185 -21.90 -17.24 4.74
C TYR A 185 -22.40 -18.16 5.85
N GLY A 186 -23.09 -17.65 6.89
CA GLY A 186 -23.70 -18.46 7.95
C GLY A 186 -22.67 -19.17 8.84
N LEU A 187 -21.56 -18.51 9.16
CA LEU A 187 -20.43 -19.05 9.94
C LEU A 187 -20.51 -18.72 11.44
N GLU A 188 -21.41 -17.84 11.87
CA GLU A 188 -21.49 -17.32 13.25
C GLU A 188 -21.65 -18.42 14.32
N LYS A 189 -22.22 -19.57 13.93
CA LYS A 189 -22.43 -20.70 14.85
C LYS A 189 -21.18 -21.54 15.07
N THR A 190 -20.27 -21.56 14.10
CA THR A 190 -19.14 -22.48 14.05
C THR A 190 -17.77 -21.80 14.02
N VAL A 191 -17.74 -20.50 13.80
CA VAL A 191 -16.51 -19.71 13.78
C VAL A 191 -16.62 -18.56 14.77
N MET A 192 -15.60 -18.36 15.58
CA MET A 192 -15.39 -17.20 16.43
C MET A 192 -14.37 -16.31 15.75
N ASP A 193 -14.77 -15.09 15.40
CA ASP A 193 -13.88 -14.03 14.90
C ASP A 193 -13.25 -13.32 16.10
N ASN A 194 -12.03 -13.74 16.45
CA ASN A 194 -11.27 -13.19 17.56
C ASN A 194 -10.63 -11.85 17.17
N ARG A 195 -11.23 -10.75 17.60
CA ARG A 195 -10.80 -9.38 17.31
C ARG A 195 -9.93 -8.81 18.42
N GLY A 196 -8.94 -8.03 18.05
CA GLY A 196 -8.04 -7.40 19.01
C GLY A 196 -6.81 -6.84 18.31
N SER A 197 -5.71 -6.73 19.05
CA SER A 197 -4.42 -6.37 18.44
C SER A 197 -3.99 -7.49 17.48
N TYR A 198 -4.15 -7.25 16.18
CA TYR A 198 -3.89 -8.23 15.12
C TYR A 198 -2.52 -8.89 15.26
N PHE A 199 -1.47 -8.09 15.45
CA PHE A 199 -0.11 -8.64 15.53
C PHE A 199 0.15 -9.43 16.81
N ALA A 200 -0.53 -9.10 17.91
CA ALA A 200 -0.48 -9.92 19.13
C ALA A 200 -1.19 -11.26 18.91
N LEU A 201 -2.38 -11.24 18.33
CA LEU A 201 -3.13 -12.46 17.98
C LEU A 201 -2.36 -13.33 16.96
N MET A 202 -1.69 -12.70 15.99
CA MET A 202 -0.87 -13.42 15.02
C MET A 202 0.39 -14.03 15.64
N ALA A 203 0.97 -13.42 16.68
CA ALA A 203 2.07 -14.06 17.43
C ALA A 203 1.62 -15.38 18.05
N ASP A 204 0.43 -15.42 18.67
CA ASP A 204 -0.16 -16.66 19.19
C ASP A 204 -0.48 -17.65 18.07
N THR A 205 -0.99 -17.18 16.94
CA THR A 205 -1.27 -18.01 15.76
C THR A 205 0.01 -18.67 15.22
N ILE A 206 1.10 -17.92 15.09
CA ILE A 206 2.41 -18.44 14.67
C ILE A 206 2.95 -19.45 15.68
N ALA A 207 2.86 -19.14 16.97
CA ALA A 207 3.30 -20.07 18.03
C ALA A 207 2.51 -21.39 18.01
N ARG A 208 1.21 -21.36 17.71
CA ARG A 208 0.39 -22.58 17.50
C ARG A 208 0.86 -23.35 16.28
N TYR A 209 1.11 -22.67 15.17
CA TYR A 209 1.64 -23.31 13.96
C TYR A 209 2.98 -24.03 14.22
N GLU A 210 3.91 -23.38 14.92
CA GLU A 210 5.22 -23.95 15.31
C GLU A 210 5.05 -25.19 16.19
N GLN A 211 3.99 -25.26 16.99
CA GLN A 211 3.63 -26.45 17.78
C GLN A 211 2.93 -27.54 16.93
N GLY A 212 2.78 -27.36 15.64
CA GLY A 212 2.10 -28.28 14.73
C GLY A 212 0.57 -28.32 14.90
N LYS A 213 -0.03 -27.35 15.56
CA LYS A 213 -1.48 -27.21 15.77
C LYS A 213 -2.13 -26.51 14.58
N PRO A 214 -3.40 -26.82 14.26
CA PRO A 214 -4.15 -26.13 13.24
C PRO A 214 -4.31 -24.63 13.56
N ILE A 215 -4.25 -23.80 12.50
CA ILE A 215 -4.44 -22.35 12.56
C ILE A 215 -5.46 -21.88 11.53
N LEU A 216 -6.25 -20.88 11.89
CA LEU A 216 -7.17 -20.17 11.01
C LEU A 216 -7.06 -18.68 11.27
N TYR A 217 -6.84 -17.88 10.22
CA TYR A 217 -6.65 -16.45 10.38
C TYR A 217 -7.05 -15.66 9.14
N PHE A 218 -7.47 -14.42 9.36
CA PHE A 218 -7.55 -13.39 8.33
C PHE A 218 -6.15 -12.82 8.07
N THR A 219 -5.86 -12.46 6.84
CA THR A 219 -4.58 -11.85 6.47
C THR A 219 -4.67 -11.03 5.20
N TRP A 220 -3.63 -10.25 4.93
CA TRP A 220 -3.43 -9.54 3.67
C TRP A 220 -2.01 -9.76 3.13
N VAL A 221 -1.82 -9.50 1.84
CA VAL A 221 -0.52 -9.60 1.17
C VAL A 221 -0.31 -8.34 0.32
N PRO A 222 0.88 -7.71 0.39
CA PRO A 222 2.07 -8.13 1.13
C PRO A 222 2.05 -7.69 2.60
N GLN A 223 2.61 -8.52 3.48
CA GLN A 223 2.99 -8.20 4.86
C GLN A 223 4.06 -9.18 5.35
N TRP A 224 4.73 -8.87 6.49
CA TRP A 224 5.86 -9.67 6.99
C TRP A 224 5.48 -11.11 7.34
N ILE A 225 4.25 -11.36 7.81
CA ILE A 225 3.74 -12.70 8.17
C ILE A 225 3.85 -13.65 6.97
N SER A 226 3.69 -13.16 5.74
CA SER A 226 3.83 -13.95 4.51
C SER A 226 5.25 -14.50 4.29
N SER A 227 6.26 -14.00 5.00
CA SER A 227 7.61 -14.55 5.01
C SER A 227 7.81 -15.65 6.08
N VAL A 228 6.93 -15.70 7.06
CA VAL A 228 6.93 -16.71 8.14
C VAL A 228 5.98 -17.87 7.80
N LEU A 229 4.76 -17.53 7.38
CA LEU A 229 3.72 -18.46 6.94
C LEU A 229 3.60 -18.35 5.40
N VAL A 230 4.42 -19.13 4.71
CA VAL A 230 4.57 -19.05 3.25
C VAL A 230 3.42 -19.75 2.54
N GLU A 231 2.71 -19.02 1.67
CA GLU A 231 1.64 -19.58 0.83
C GLU A 231 2.12 -20.79 0.01
N GLY A 232 1.31 -21.83 -0.03
CA GLY A 232 1.59 -23.07 -0.77
C GLY A 232 2.57 -24.01 -0.09
N LYS A 233 3.37 -23.54 0.87
CA LYS A 233 4.27 -24.34 1.69
C LYS A 233 3.69 -24.58 3.09
N ASP A 234 3.41 -23.51 3.80
CA ASP A 234 3.00 -23.54 5.21
C ASP A 234 1.49 -23.36 5.35
N VAL A 235 0.89 -22.51 4.50
CA VAL A 235 -0.52 -22.13 4.55
C VAL A 235 -1.15 -22.07 3.16
N VAL A 236 -2.49 -22.08 3.12
CA VAL A 236 -3.27 -21.97 1.89
C VAL A 236 -4.45 -21.03 2.08
N TRP A 237 -4.81 -20.32 1.00
CA TRP A 237 -6.03 -19.53 0.95
C TRP A 237 -7.28 -20.42 0.94
N LEU A 238 -8.27 -20.04 1.73
CA LEU A 238 -9.62 -20.56 1.61
C LEU A 238 -10.43 -19.75 0.60
N SER A 239 -11.17 -20.44 -0.26
CA SER A 239 -12.15 -19.77 -1.09
C SER A 239 -13.40 -19.41 -0.30
N VAL A 240 -14.18 -18.44 -0.83
CA VAL A 240 -15.54 -18.17 -0.36
C VAL A 240 -16.57 -18.64 -1.41
N PRO A 241 -17.84 -18.92 -1.04
CA PRO A 241 -18.82 -19.46 -1.96
C PRO A 241 -19.26 -18.47 -3.06
N ARG A 242 -19.21 -17.19 -2.75
CA ARG A 242 -19.55 -16.08 -3.65
C ARG A 242 -18.90 -14.78 -3.14
N THR A 243 -18.76 -13.80 -4.01
CA THR A 243 -18.45 -12.43 -3.58
C THR A 243 -19.68 -11.84 -2.90
N ASP A 244 -19.51 -11.33 -1.68
CA ASP A 244 -20.60 -10.72 -0.90
C ASP A 244 -20.02 -9.58 -0.05
N LEU A 245 -20.15 -8.36 -0.54
CA LEU A 245 -19.57 -7.18 0.07
C LEU A 245 -20.63 -6.36 0.84
N PRO A 246 -20.28 -5.73 1.96
CA PRO A 246 -21.19 -4.89 2.75
C PRO A 246 -21.83 -3.75 1.95
N SER A 247 -21.15 -3.28 0.91
CA SER A 247 -21.65 -2.24 0.00
C SER A 247 -22.70 -2.74 -1.00
N GLY A 248 -22.86 -4.06 -1.15
CA GLY A 248 -23.65 -4.70 -2.20
C GLY A 248 -23.03 -4.58 -3.61
N LYS A 249 -21.88 -3.92 -3.77
CA LYS A 249 -21.15 -3.80 -5.04
C LYS A 249 -20.28 -5.04 -5.27
N ASN A 250 -20.89 -6.12 -5.74
CA ASN A 250 -20.25 -7.45 -5.86
C ASN A 250 -19.58 -7.69 -7.23
N ASP A 251 -19.56 -6.69 -8.11
CA ASP A 251 -18.99 -6.73 -9.47
C ASP A 251 -17.48 -6.43 -9.53
N VAL A 252 -16.80 -6.50 -8.38
CA VAL A 252 -15.36 -6.31 -8.28
C VAL A 252 -14.61 -7.63 -8.43
N ASN A 253 -13.35 -7.55 -8.89
CA ASN A 253 -12.50 -8.73 -8.96
C ASN A 253 -12.08 -9.19 -7.55
N THR A 254 -12.47 -10.40 -7.19
CA THR A 254 -12.08 -11.07 -5.93
C THR A 254 -11.30 -12.38 -6.19
N LEU A 255 -10.91 -12.61 -7.47
CA LEU A 255 -10.25 -13.85 -7.88
C LEU A 255 -8.73 -13.74 -7.77
N TYR A 256 -8.14 -14.72 -7.14
CA TYR A 256 -6.70 -14.94 -7.10
C TYR A 256 -6.39 -16.41 -7.39
N GLN A 257 -5.58 -16.68 -8.42
CA GLN A 257 -5.23 -18.03 -8.87
C GLN A 257 -6.46 -18.97 -9.05
N GLY A 258 -7.56 -18.41 -9.56
CA GLY A 258 -8.83 -19.17 -9.76
C GLY A 258 -9.67 -19.38 -8.51
N LYS A 259 -9.26 -18.90 -7.35
CA LYS A 259 -10.03 -18.92 -6.08
C LYS A 259 -10.69 -17.58 -5.85
N ASN A 260 -11.95 -17.60 -5.46
CA ASN A 260 -12.62 -16.41 -4.94
C ASN A 260 -12.23 -16.21 -3.48
N LEU A 261 -11.48 -15.16 -3.17
CA LEU A 261 -11.04 -14.86 -1.80
C LEU A 261 -12.10 -14.08 -1.00
N GLY A 262 -13.16 -13.59 -1.64
CA GLY A 262 -14.23 -12.80 -1.02
C GLY A 262 -13.87 -11.33 -0.81
N PHE A 263 -12.61 -10.98 -0.87
CA PHE A 263 -12.10 -9.63 -0.75
C PHE A 263 -11.68 -9.11 -2.12
N PRO A 264 -11.90 -7.82 -2.42
CA PRO A 264 -11.41 -7.24 -3.66
C PRO A 264 -9.89 -7.43 -3.81
N VAL A 265 -9.44 -7.77 -5.02
CA VAL A 265 -8.04 -7.54 -5.42
C VAL A 265 -7.88 -6.03 -5.51
N ASP A 266 -7.21 -5.44 -4.55
CA ASP A 266 -7.27 -4.02 -4.29
C ASP A 266 -6.03 -3.27 -4.76
N THR A 267 -6.09 -1.95 -4.71
CA THR A 267 -4.99 -1.04 -4.98
C THR A 267 -4.84 -0.06 -3.83
N VAL A 268 -3.63 0.04 -3.29
CA VAL A 268 -3.33 1.10 -2.33
C VAL A 268 -3.12 2.40 -3.08
N ARG A 269 -3.82 3.45 -2.65
CA ARG A 269 -3.84 4.78 -3.25
C ARG A 269 -3.20 5.82 -2.34
N ALA A 270 -2.65 6.85 -2.94
CA ALA A 270 -2.46 8.11 -2.25
C ALA A 270 -3.80 8.87 -2.22
N VAL A 271 -4.08 9.48 -1.08
CA VAL A 271 -5.24 10.36 -0.88
C VAL A 271 -4.75 11.67 -0.30
N LEU A 272 -5.20 12.77 -0.88
CA LEU A 272 -4.86 14.12 -0.47
C LEU A 272 -6.12 14.88 -0.03
N ASN A 273 -5.92 15.85 0.85
CA ASN A 273 -6.90 16.93 1.03
C ASN A 273 -7.09 17.66 -0.31
N LYS A 274 -8.34 17.94 -0.69
CA LYS A 274 -8.64 18.51 -2.00
C LYS A 274 -8.10 19.93 -2.18
N GLU A 275 -8.25 20.78 -1.17
CA GLU A 275 -7.76 22.16 -1.22
C GLU A 275 -6.22 22.19 -1.32
N PHE A 276 -5.56 21.34 -0.57
CA PHE A 276 -4.10 21.16 -0.67
C PHE A 276 -3.70 20.71 -2.08
N ALA A 277 -4.36 19.70 -2.64
CA ALA A 277 -4.07 19.18 -3.99
C ALA A 277 -4.24 20.27 -5.07
N GLU A 278 -5.25 21.14 -4.94
CA GLU A 278 -5.46 22.27 -5.83
C GLU A 278 -4.38 23.35 -5.67
N LYS A 279 -3.94 23.60 -4.43
CA LYS A 279 -2.87 24.55 -4.13
C LYS A 279 -1.55 24.17 -4.79
N ILE A 280 -1.16 22.90 -4.73
CA ILE A 280 0.13 22.42 -5.31
C ILE A 280 0.09 22.23 -6.82
N ARG A 281 -1.10 22.16 -7.45
CA ARG A 281 -1.26 22.08 -8.91
C ARG A 281 -1.15 23.43 -9.62
N ARG A 282 -1.27 24.54 -8.89
CA ARG A 282 -1.14 25.88 -9.48
C ARG A 282 0.32 26.16 -9.79
N PRO A 283 0.66 26.51 -11.05
CA PRO A 283 2.01 26.82 -11.48
C PRO A 283 2.55 28.10 -10.81
#